data_efdfd27dd00013cadef714637e279b31
#
_entry.id   efdfd27dd00013cadef714637e279b31
#
_cell.length_a   1.000
_cell.length_b   1.000
_cell.length_c   1.000
_cell.angle_alpha   90.00
_cell.angle_beta   90.00
_cell.angle_gamma   90.00
#
_symmetry.space_group_name_H-M   'P 1'
#
loop_
_entity.id
_entity.type
_entity.pdbx_description
1 polymer ?
#
loop_
_entity_poly.entity_id
_entity_poly.type
_entity_poly.pdbx_seq_one_letter_code
_entity_poly.pdbx_strand_id
1 'polypeptide(L)'
;MLNKIIIILLIVSSSYAKNNTSLLLLNGNCTTCHFINQSISAPSMKIVQSRYKEAFKDKQSFVNYMSNWINNPNKDGSLMRDMIKKYELMPHMQFDKQTLKEITTYLYENELE
;
A
#
# COMPACT_ATOMS: atom_id res chain seq x y z
N MET A 1 -24.37 31.21 -3.56
CA MET A 1 -24.52 30.14 -2.57
C MET A 1 -24.64 28.76 -3.24
N LEU A 2 -25.55 28.59 -4.19
CA LEU A 2 -25.76 27.27 -4.85
C LEU A 2 -24.51 26.74 -5.57
N ASN A 3 -23.78 27.61 -6.28
CA ASN A 3 -22.58 27.23 -7.02
C ASN A 3 -21.42 26.73 -6.12
N LYS A 4 -21.28 27.26 -4.91
CA LYS A 4 -20.25 26.85 -3.95
C LYS A 4 -20.58 25.46 -3.34
N ILE A 5 -21.84 25.19 -3.10
CA ILE A 5 -22.30 23.89 -2.57
C ILE A 5 -22.12 22.79 -3.60
N ILE A 6 -22.42 23.06 -4.87
CA ILE A 6 -22.24 22.12 -5.97
C ILE A 6 -20.75 21.75 -6.17
N ILE A 7 -19.86 22.74 -6.08
CA ILE A 7 -18.40 22.52 -6.21
C ILE A 7 -17.88 21.64 -5.06
N ILE A 8 -18.33 21.86 -3.84
CA ILE A 8 -17.92 21.06 -2.66
C ILE A 8 -18.39 19.61 -2.80
N LEU A 9 -19.62 19.39 -3.27
CA LEU A 9 -20.16 18.05 -3.51
C LEU A 9 -19.36 17.27 -4.58
N LEU A 10 -18.94 17.94 -5.65
CA LEU A 10 -18.13 17.34 -6.72
C LEU A 10 -16.74 16.92 -6.24
N ILE A 11 -16.11 17.70 -5.37
CA ILE A 11 -14.78 17.41 -4.83
C ILE A 11 -14.83 16.20 -3.90
N VAL A 12 -15.85 16.08 -3.07
CA VAL A 12 -16.02 14.96 -2.14
C VAL A 12 -16.26 13.65 -2.89
N SER A 13 -17.08 13.67 -3.93
CA SER A 13 -17.35 12.47 -4.74
C SER A 13 -16.11 11.96 -5.49
N SER A 14 -15.26 12.85 -5.97
CA SER A 14 -14.01 12.47 -6.66
C SER A 14 -13.01 11.79 -5.71
N SER A 15 -12.88 12.28 -4.48
CA SER A 15 -11.98 11.70 -3.47
C SER A 15 -12.45 10.32 -3.02
N TYR A 16 -13.73 10.12 -2.86
CA TYR A 16 -14.32 8.83 -2.49
C TYR A 16 -14.12 7.77 -3.58
N ALA A 17 -14.34 8.12 -4.84
CA ALA A 17 -14.14 7.23 -5.97
C ALA A 17 -12.67 6.78 -6.10
N LYS A 18 -11.70 7.68 -5.87
CA LYS A 18 -10.27 7.38 -5.92
C LYS A 18 -9.85 6.38 -4.82
N ASN A 19 -10.31 6.57 -3.59
CA ASN A 19 -10.03 5.66 -2.49
C ASN A 19 -10.59 4.25 -2.73
N ASN A 20 -11.78 4.15 -3.30
CA ASN A 20 -12.39 2.87 -3.64
C ASN A 20 -11.60 2.13 -4.72
N THR A 21 -11.12 2.82 -5.74
CA THR A 21 -10.28 2.24 -6.79
C THR A 21 -8.95 1.72 -6.22
N SER A 22 -8.30 2.48 -5.37
CA SER A 22 -7.03 2.09 -4.73
C SER A 22 -7.20 0.88 -3.81
N LEU A 23 -8.31 0.78 -3.08
CA LEU A 23 -8.64 -0.39 -2.27
C LEU A 23 -8.85 -1.65 -3.12
N LEU A 24 -9.51 -1.53 -4.26
CA LEU A 24 -9.68 -2.63 -5.21
C LEU A 24 -8.33 -3.10 -5.77
N LEU A 25 -7.44 -2.17 -6.08
CA LEU A 25 -6.08 -2.51 -6.53
C LEU A 25 -5.29 -3.23 -5.45
N LEU A 26 -5.35 -2.78 -4.20
CA LEU A 26 -4.73 -3.44 -3.07
C LEU A 26 -5.26 -4.88 -2.92
N ASN A 27 -6.57 -5.05 -2.92
CA ASN A 27 -7.21 -6.35 -2.75
C ASN A 27 -6.93 -7.31 -3.91
N GLY A 28 -6.88 -6.81 -5.13
CA GLY A 28 -6.59 -7.61 -6.31
C GLY A 28 -5.13 -8.03 -6.48
N ASN A 29 -4.19 -7.27 -5.92
CA ASN A 29 -2.77 -7.47 -6.16
C ASN A 29 -1.97 -7.94 -4.93
N CYS A 30 -2.40 -7.59 -3.73
CA CYS A 30 -1.59 -7.76 -2.51
C CYS A 30 -2.23 -8.68 -1.48
N THR A 31 -3.53 -8.56 -1.23
CA THR A 31 -4.18 -9.27 -0.14
C THR A 31 -4.41 -10.75 -0.39
N THR A 32 -4.14 -11.25 -1.59
CA THR A 32 -4.13 -12.68 -1.91
C THR A 32 -3.04 -13.42 -1.11
N CYS A 33 -1.87 -12.81 -0.94
CA CYS A 33 -0.76 -13.35 -0.16
C CYS A 33 -0.63 -12.66 1.19
N HIS A 34 -0.79 -11.33 1.22
CA HIS A 34 -0.75 -10.51 2.43
C HIS A 34 -2.16 -10.26 2.95
N PHE A 35 -2.76 -11.23 3.60
CA PHE A 35 -4.07 -11.01 4.24
C PHE A 35 -4.01 -9.80 5.18
N ILE A 36 -5.13 -9.10 5.35
CA ILE A 36 -5.13 -7.87 6.13
C ILE A 36 -4.69 -8.13 7.58
N ASN A 37 -5.28 -9.13 8.23
CA ASN A 37 -5.11 -9.38 9.66
C ASN A 37 -4.35 -10.67 10.00
N GLN A 38 -3.97 -11.48 9.02
CA GLN A 38 -3.37 -12.79 9.24
C GLN A 38 -2.07 -12.94 8.47
N SER A 39 -1.05 -13.49 9.11
CA SER A 39 0.22 -13.86 8.50
C SER A 39 0.25 -15.37 8.29
N ILE A 40 0.10 -15.84 7.06
CA ILE A 40 0.09 -17.26 6.71
C ILE A 40 1.29 -17.60 5.82
N SER A 41 1.25 -17.23 4.55
CA SER A 41 2.37 -17.42 3.60
C SER A 41 3.24 -16.17 3.44
N ALA A 42 2.81 -15.06 3.99
CA ALA A 42 3.47 -13.75 3.97
C ALA A 42 3.04 -12.98 5.22
N PRO A 43 3.78 -11.94 5.64
CA PRO A 43 3.34 -11.08 6.72
C PRO A 43 2.02 -10.40 6.39
N SER A 44 1.13 -10.23 7.37
CA SER A 44 -0.12 -9.53 7.17
C SER A 44 0.10 -8.11 6.67
N MET A 45 -0.84 -7.59 5.91
CA MET A 45 -0.71 -6.22 5.38
C MET A 45 -0.66 -5.18 6.51
N LYS A 46 -1.31 -5.41 7.64
CA LYS A 46 -1.20 -4.54 8.82
C LYS A 46 0.22 -4.49 9.39
N ILE A 47 0.91 -5.61 9.43
CA ILE A 47 2.32 -5.65 9.86
C ILE A 47 3.20 -4.89 8.86
N VAL A 48 3.03 -5.12 7.58
CA VAL A 48 3.77 -4.39 6.52
C VAL A 48 3.55 -2.89 6.66
N GLN A 49 2.30 -2.45 6.73
CA GLN A 49 1.95 -1.05 6.90
C GLN A 49 2.60 -0.44 8.15
N SER A 50 2.51 -1.11 9.27
CA SER A 50 3.07 -0.65 10.55
C SER A 50 4.59 -0.47 10.47
N ARG A 51 5.31 -1.45 9.93
CA ARG A 51 6.77 -1.40 9.78
C ARG A 51 7.22 -0.23 8.88
N TYR A 52 6.51 -0.01 7.79
CA TYR A 52 6.81 1.10 6.88
C TYR A 52 6.48 2.47 7.50
N LYS A 53 5.38 2.58 8.23
CA LYS A 53 5.04 3.80 8.97
C LYS A 53 6.01 4.13 10.09
N GLU A 54 6.58 3.14 10.73
CA GLU A 54 7.67 3.33 11.71
C GLU A 54 8.94 3.87 11.05
N ALA A 55 9.31 3.32 9.90
CA ALA A 55 10.52 3.70 9.19
C ALA A 55 10.41 5.06 8.50
N PHE A 56 9.25 5.40 7.97
CA PHE A 56 9.03 6.62 7.17
C PHE A 56 7.85 7.41 7.69
N LYS A 57 8.10 8.62 8.17
CA LYS A 57 7.05 9.53 8.66
C LYS A 57 6.39 10.34 7.55
N ASP A 58 7.12 10.60 6.47
CA ASP A 58 6.58 11.33 5.32
C ASP A 58 6.08 10.38 4.23
N LYS A 59 5.02 10.82 3.55
CA LYS A 59 4.34 10.05 2.51
C LYS A 59 5.25 9.71 1.33
N GLN A 60 6.04 10.67 0.86
CA GLN A 60 6.88 10.47 -0.32
C GLN A 60 7.93 9.38 -0.11
N SER A 61 8.60 9.38 1.03
CA SER A 61 9.60 8.34 1.37
C SER A 61 8.95 6.97 1.53
N PHE A 62 7.82 6.90 2.21
CA PHE A 62 7.03 5.67 2.37
C PHE A 62 6.65 5.07 1.00
N VAL A 63 6.02 5.88 0.16
CA VAL A 63 5.54 5.45 -1.17
C VAL A 63 6.70 5.04 -2.07
N ASN A 64 7.75 5.86 -2.14
CA ASN A 64 8.90 5.58 -3.00
C ASN A 64 9.65 4.32 -2.56
N TYR A 65 9.93 4.19 -1.28
CA TYR A 65 10.69 3.02 -0.80
C TYR A 65 9.91 1.72 -1.00
N MET A 66 8.65 1.70 -0.62
CA MET A 66 7.80 0.51 -0.78
C MET A 66 7.64 0.14 -2.25
N SER A 67 7.34 1.09 -3.12
CA SER A 67 7.17 0.85 -4.55
C SER A 67 8.45 0.32 -5.20
N ASN A 68 9.59 0.90 -4.88
CA ASN A 68 10.88 0.48 -5.43
C ASN A 68 11.27 -0.92 -4.92
N TRP A 69 11.04 -1.22 -3.65
CA TRP A 69 11.35 -2.53 -3.11
C TRP A 69 10.47 -3.62 -3.71
N ILE A 70 9.17 -3.38 -3.86
CA ILE A 70 8.23 -4.34 -4.49
C ILE A 70 8.64 -4.63 -5.94
N ASN A 71 9.12 -3.64 -6.68
CA ASN A 71 9.60 -3.82 -8.05
C ASN A 71 10.97 -4.51 -8.14
N ASN A 72 11.72 -4.55 -7.06
CA ASN A 72 13.00 -5.25 -6.99
C ASN A 72 13.22 -5.84 -5.60
N PRO A 73 12.48 -6.88 -5.22
CA PRO A 73 12.61 -7.49 -3.90
C PRO A 73 14.02 -8.03 -3.68
N ASN A 74 14.63 -7.63 -2.57
CA ASN A 74 15.96 -8.10 -2.18
C ASN A 74 16.11 -8.07 -0.65
N LYS A 75 16.97 -8.93 -0.12
CA LYS A 75 17.18 -9.05 1.32
C LYS A 75 17.79 -7.79 1.93
N ASP A 76 18.77 -7.21 1.27
CA ASP A 76 19.55 -6.10 1.81
C ASP A 76 18.73 -4.82 1.96
N GLY A 77 17.80 -4.57 1.04
CA GLY A 77 16.91 -3.44 1.07
C GLY A 77 15.61 -3.65 1.86
N SER A 78 15.38 -4.85 2.39
CA SER A 78 14.14 -5.11 3.13
C SER A 78 14.14 -4.46 4.50
N LEU A 79 13.04 -3.80 4.86
CA LEU A 79 12.76 -3.36 6.22
C LEU A 79 12.34 -4.51 7.14
N MET A 80 12.07 -5.69 6.56
CA MET A 80 11.47 -6.83 7.25
C MET A 80 12.28 -8.11 7.03
N ARG A 81 13.60 -8.04 7.30
CA ARG A 81 14.50 -9.20 7.14
C ARG A 81 14.10 -10.38 8.01
N ASP A 82 13.54 -10.13 9.18
CA ASP A 82 12.97 -11.14 10.06
C ASP A 82 11.82 -11.91 9.40
N MET A 83 11.01 -11.24 8.63
CA MET A 83 9.90 -11.85 7.88
C MET A 83 10.38 -12.66 6.68
N ILE A 84 11.47 -12.24 6.03
CA ILE A 84 12.09 -13.01 4.94
C ILE A 84 12.61 -14.36 5.45
N LYS A 85 13.16 -14.40 6.65
CA LYS A 85 13.58 -15.65 7.29
C LYS A 85 12.41 -16.61 7.52
N LYS A 86 11.24 -16.07 7.83
CA LYS A 86 10.05 -16.86 8.13
C LYS A 86 9.22 -17.24 6.90
N TYR A 87 9.07 -16.33 5.95
CA TYR A 87 8.18 -16.49 4.80
C TYR A 87 8.89 -16.54 3.46
N GLU A 88 10.22 -16.45 3.44
CA GLU A 88 11.04 -16.29 2.25
C GLU A 88 10.93 -14.92 1.60
N LEU A 89 11.75 -14.69 0.59
CA LEU A 89 11.74 -13.43 -0.15
C LEU A 89 10.48 -13.37 -1.03
N MET A 90 9.82 -12.21 -1.01
CA MET A 90 8.69 -11.94 -1.90
C MET A 90 9.11 -12.19 -3.36
N PRO A 91 8.33 -12.93 -4.16
CA PRO A 91 8.66 -13.14 -5.55
C PRO A 91 8.63 -11.83 -6.35
N HIS A 92 9.47 -11.74 -7.37
CA HIS A 92 9.48 -10.60 -8.28
C HIS A 92 8.24 -10.64 -9.17
N MET A 93 7.32 -9.74 -8.91
CA MET A 93 6.11 -9.56 -9.69
C MET A 93 6.20 -8.24 -10.44
N GLN A 94 6.00 -8.25 -11.74
CA GLN A 94 6.09 -7.04 -12.56
C GLN A 94 4.82 -6.20 -12.44
N PHE A 95 4.82 -5.29 -11.48
CA PHE A 95 3.74 -4.34 -11.33
C PHE A 95 3.98 -3.08 -12.16
N ASP A 96 2.90 -2.52 -12.67
CA ASP A 96 2.90 -1.19 -13.24
C ASP A 96 3.20 -0.13 -12.16
N LYS A 97 4.04 0.85 -12.50
CA LYS A 97 4.48 1.89 -11.56
C LYS A 97 3.32 2.73 -11.02
N GLN A 98 2.36 3.05 -11.85
CA GLN A 98 1.19 3.83 -11.44
C GLN A 98 0.32 3.03 -10.46
N THR A 99 0.10 1.77 -10.74
CA THR A 99 -0.62 0.85 -9.84
C THR A 99 0.05 0.77 -8.47
N LEU A 100 1.37 0.60 -8.41
CA LEU A 100 2.11 0.59 -7.15
C LEU A 100 2.01 1.92 -6.41
N LYS A 101 2.10 3.04 -7.11
CA LYS A 101 1.96 4.35 -6.50
C LYS A 101 0.57 4.52 -5.86
N GLU A 102 -0.47 4.07 -6.51
CA GLU A 102 -1.83 4.14 -5.96
C GLU A 102 -2.01 3.24 -4.74
N ILE A 103 -1.52 2.00 -4.79
CA ILE A 103 -1.58 1.06 -3.67
C ILE A 103 -0.78 1.57 -2.47
N THR A 104 0.46 1.98 -2.67
CA THR A 104 1.33 2.43 -1.59
C THR A 104 0.87 3.76 -0.99
N THR A 105 0.30 4.64 -1.79
CA THR A 105 -0.37 5.87 -1.31
C THR A 105 -1.56 5.53 -0.43
N TYR A 106 -2.39 4.60 -0.84
CA TYR A 106 -3.52 4.12 -0.05
C TYR A 106 -3.06 3.56 1.31
N LEU A 107 -2.01 2.74 1.31
CA LEU A 107 -1.43 2.16 2.53
C LEU A 107 -0.87 3.22 3.48
N TYR A 108 -0.37 4.32 2.97
CA TYR A 108 0.06 5.44 3.82
C TYR A 108 -1.11 6.23 4.39
N GLU A 109 -2.12 6.52 3.60
CA GLU A 109 -3.21 7.44 3.93
C GLU A 109 -4.35 6.80 4.72
N ASN A 110 -4.49 5.48 4.72
CA ASN A 110 -5.66 4.79 5.28
C ASN A 110 -5.28 3.76 6.34
N GLU A 111 -6.16 3.61 7.31
CA GLU A 111 -6.13 2.48 8.23
C GLU A 111 -6.71 1.24 7.53
N LEU A 112 -6.16 0.07 7.84
CA LEU A 112 -6.65 -1.21 7.32
C LEU A 112 -7.60 -1.85 8.32
N GLU A 113 -8.78 -2.21 7.86
CA GLU A 113 -9.81 -2.86 8.68
C GLU A 113 -9.77 -4.39 8.58
#